data_45921c1b041a2b385c38179bfaf875df
#
_entry.id   45921c1b041a2b385c38179bfaf875df
#
_cell.length_a   1.000
_cell.length_b   1.000
_cell.length_c   1.000
_cell.angle_alpha   90.00
_cell.angle_beta   90.00
_cell.angle_gamma   90.00
#
_symmetry.space_group_name_H-M   'P 1'
#
loop_
_entity.id
_entity.type
_entity.pdbx_description
1 polymer ?
#
loop_
_entity_poly.entity_id
_entity_poly.type
_entity_poly.pdbx_seq_one_letter_code
_entity_poly.pdbx_strand_id
1 'polypeptide(L)'
;MSRFLCETRGLSTAPFKTKLRTRQPSGARRERTRALILPREHGAWGLLLVPMVTGAGVAFRESYYVVPVLLLLLAALALFWLRTPVESLLGTSAKRAQTKDERRAVAIVIAGLAVAAGLGLGSLLWAGRNPALWLTGAAAVAAFAGQVFLKKLGRRTRMLSGMVGTIGLTASGPAAYYVITGKFGATAWIIWIANLIFAGDQIHYVQLRIHTARIEGFRAKLKRGWTFAAGQLVMTVTLTIACLLGLIPAITSIAFSPLLFRGWFYFVQKPAPLVVRKLGWDELSHAIVFCVLFISAFAPAK
;
A
#
# COMPACT_ATOMS: atom_id res chain seq x y z
N MET A 1 -67.04 -48.08 -15.21
CA MET A 1 -66.24 -48.60 -16.34
C MET A 1 -64.82 -48.03 -16.17
N SER A 2 -64.05 -48.74 -15.49
CA SER A 2 -62.83 -49.49 -15.81
C SER A 2 -61.88 -48.82 -16.77
N ARG A 3 -60.70 -48.44 -16.26
CA ARG A 3 -59.41 -48.90 -16.84
C ARG A 3 -58.25 -48.57 -15.83
N PHE A 4 -57.76 -49.66 -15.27
CA PHE A 4 -56.45 -49.74 -14.63
C PHE A 4 -55.38 -49.54 -15.70
N LEU A 5 -54.37 -48.66 -15.44
CA LEU A 5 -53.08 -48.72 -16.14
C LEU A 5 -51.97 -48.78 -15.12
N CYS A 6 -51.21 -49.80 -15.26
CA CYS A 6 -50.07 -50.26 -14.50
C CYS A 6 -48.89 -49.27 -14.67
N GLU A 7 -48.43 -48.64 -13.60
CA GLU A 7 -47.28 -47.74 -13.58
C GLU A 7 -46.02 -48.54 -13.20
N THR A 8 -45.24 -48.92 -14.21
CA THR A 8 -43.94 -49.55 -14.07
C THR A 8 -42.95 -48.55 -13.51
N ARG A 9 -42.51 -48.78 -12.25
CA ARG A 9 -41.41 -48.06 -11.64
C ARG A 9 -40.12 -48.29 -12.44
N GLY A 10 -39.70 -47.29 -13.22
CA GLY A 10 -38.38 -47.20 -13.80
C GLY A 10 -37.35 -46.89 -12.72
N LEU A 11 -36.51 -47.85 -12.37
CA LEU A 11 -35.29 -47.66 -11.59
C LEU A 11 -34.36 -46.74 -12.36
N SER A 12 -34.32 -45.46 -12.01
CA SER A 12 -33.33 -44.52 -12.51
C SER A 12 -31.99 -44.79 -11.85
N THR A 13 -31.13 -45.51 -12.56
CA THR A 13 -29.69 -45.66 -12.24
C THR A 13 -29.02 -44.31 -12.56
N ALA A 14 -28.93 -43.45 -11.56
CA ALA A 14 -28.13 -42.21 -11.68
C ALA A 14 -26.65 -42.59 -11.93
N PRO A 15 -25.99 -42.10 -12.99
CA PRO A 15 -24.61 -42.37 -13.21
C PRO A 15 -23.76 -41.75 -12.11
N PHE A 16 -23.03 -42.57 -11.42
CA PHE A 16 -22.00 -42.17 -10.44
C PHE A 16 -20.97 -41.28 -11.16
N LYS A 17 -21.15 -39.95 -11.08
CA LYS A 17 -20.18 -39.01 -11.62
C LYS A 17 -18.90 -39.10 -10.82
N THR A 18 -18.02 -40.02 -11.21
CA THR A 18 -16.63 -40.07 -10.81
C THR A 18 -16.02 -38.71 -11.23
N LYS A 19 -15.82 -37.78 -10.27
CA LYS A 19 -15.06 -36.56 -10.50
C LYS A 19 -13.65 -36.95 -10.92
N LEU A 20 -13.44 -37.14 -12.22
CA LEU A 20 -12.12 -37.21 -12.81
C LEU A 20 -11.35 -35.96 -12.39
N ARG A 21 -10.41 -36.16 -11.49
CA ARG A 21 -9.46 -35.15 -11.03
C ARG A 21 -8.57 -34.82 -12.23
N THR A 22 -9.04 -33.99 -13.16
CA THR A 22 -8.24 -33.51 -14.29
C THR A 22 -6.96 -32.90 -13.73
N ARG A 23 -5.83 -33.55 -13.99
CA ARG A 23 -4.49 -33.02 -13.71
C ARG A 23 -4.40 -31.68 -14.43
N GLN A 24 -4.44 -30.57 -13.67
CA GLN A 24 -4.18 -29.26 -14.26
C GLN A 24 -2.81 -29.26 -14.94
N PRO A 25 -2.70 -28.72 -16.16
CA PRO A 25 -1.42 -28.66 -16.87
C PRO A 25 -0.38 -27.95 -15.99
N SER A 26 0.86 -28.44 -16.01
CA SER A 26 1.96 -27.99 -15.14
C SER A 26 2.18 -26.47 -15.16
N GLY A 27 1.89 -25.80 -16.29
CA GLY A 27 1.92 -24.36 -16.44
C GLY A 27 0.89 -23.62 -15.57
N ALA A 28 -0.36 -24.10 -15.57
CA ALA A 28 -1.43 -23.49 -14.77
C ALA A 28 -1.16 -23.61 -13.26
N ARG A 29 -0.54 -24.70 -12.82
CA ARG A 29 -0.12 -24.89 -11.43
C ARG A 29 0.98 -23.92 -11.02
N ARG A 30 1.99 -23.71 -11.86
CA ARG A 30 3.07 -22.74 -11.62
C ARG A 30 2.54 -21.30 -11.55
N GLU A 31 1.66 -20.94 -12.46
CA GLU A 31 1.05 -19.62 -12.49
C GLU A 31 0.20 -19.36 -11.25
N ARG A 32 -0.56 -20.37 -10.80
CA ARG A 32 -1.34 -20.28 -9.56
C ARG A 32 -0.44 -20.10 -8.33
N THR A 33 0.66 -20.87 -8.21
CA THR A 33 1.61 -20.74 -7.10
C THR A 33 2.28 -19.37 -7.11
N ARG A 34 2.71 -18.88 -8.27
CA ARG A 34 3.24 -17.50 -8.40
C ARG A 34 2.24 -16.46 -7.91
N ALA A 35 0.96 -16.64 -8.19
CA ALA A 35 -0.08 -15.70 -7.78
C ALA A 35 -0.39 -15.73 -6.27
N LEU A 36 0.02 -16.75 -5.53
CA LEU A 36 -0.07 -16.84 -4.08
C LEU A 36 1.12 -16.15 -3.38
N ILE A 37 2.24 -16.02 -4.08
CA ILE A 37 3.52 -15.56 -3.53
C ILE A 37 3.82 -14.11 -3.93
N LEU A 38 3.57 -13.73 -5.19
CA LEU A 38 3.95 -12.41 -5.71
C LEU A 38 2.91 -11.32 -5.40
N PRO A 39 3.34 -10.17 -4.85
CA PRO A 39 2.47 -9.02 -4.68
C PRO A 39 1.99 -8.51 -6.05
N ARG A 40 0.67 -8.35 -6.19
CA ARG A 40 0.06 -7.83 -7.42
C ARG A 40 -0.28 -6.34 -7.35
N GLU A 41 -0.07 -5.74 -6.20
CA GLU A 41 -0.42 -4.35 -5.94
C GLU A 41 0.73 -3.42 -6.37
N HIS A 42 0.81 -3.10 -7.65
CA HIS A 42 1.87 -2.24 -8.20
C HIS A 42 1.94 -0.86 -7.52
N GLY A 43 0.80 -0.28 -7.12
CA GLY A 43 0.77 0.99 -6.40
C GLY A 43 1.35 0.95 -4.98
N ALA A 44 1.31 -0.20 -4.30
CA ALA A 44 1.79 -0.32 -2.93
C ALA A 44 3.33 -0.24 -2.82
N TRP A 45 4.06 -0.54 -3.89
CA TRP A 45 5.50 -0.34 -3.96
C TRP A 45 5.88 1.13 -3.82
N GLY A 46 5.13 2.03 -4.49
CA GLY A 46 5.33 3.47 -4.35
C GLY A 46 5.10 3.94 -2.92
N LEU A 47 4.06 3.43 -2.26
CA LEU A 47 3.72 3.77 -0.87
C LEU A 47 4.78 3.32 0.16
N LEU A 48 5.62 2.33 -0.16
CA LEU A 48 6.75 1.90 0.66
C LEU A 48 8.02 2.65 0.32
N LEU A 49 8.36 2.71 -0.99
CA LEU A 49 9.67 3.19 -1.45
C LEU A 49 9.77 4.71 -1.42
N VAL A 50 8.70 5.45 -1.76
CA VAL A 50 8.74 6.91 -1.76
C VAL A 50 9.00 7.48 -0.37
N PRO A 51 8.30 7.05 0.71
CA PRO A 51 8.64 7.49 2.06
C PRO A 51 10.07 7.11 2.46
N MET A 52 10.52 5.91 2.12
CA MET A 52 11.89 5.46 2.43
C MET A 52 12.93 6.32 1.74
N VAL A 53 12.78 6.61 0.44
CA VAL A 53 13.69 7.49 -0.30
C VAL A 53 13.61 8.92 0.23
N THR A 54 12.42 9.41 0.58
CA THR A 54 12.23 10.73 1.20
C THR A 54 12.99 10.83 2.53
N GLY A 55 12.82 9.84 3.41
CA GLY A 55 13.51 9.80 4.70
C GLY A 55 15.01 9.68 4.57
N ALA A 56 15.50 8.79 3.70
CA ALA A 56 16.93 8.63 3.43
C ALA A 56 17.52 9.90 2.78
N GLY A 57 16.83 10.51 1.82
CA GLY A 57 17.29 11.72 1.15
C GLY A 57 17.43 12.91 2.09
N VAL A 58 16.50 13.07 3.04
CA VAL A 58 16.61 14.09 4.09
C VAL A 58 17.80 13.75 5.03
N ALA A 59 17.94 12.48 5.42
CA ALA A 59 19.02 12.04 6.32
C ALA A 59 20.41 12.20 5.70
N PHE A 60 20.57 11.98 4.39
CA PHE A 60 21.84 12.16 3.69
C PHE A 60 22.33 13.62 3.64
N ARG A 61 21.50 14.58 4.01
CA ARG A 61 21.94 15.96 4.27
C ARG A 61 22.73 16.11 5.56
N GLU A 62 22.52 15.19 6.51
CA GLU A 62 23.19 15.19 7.82
C GLU A 62 24.35 14.16 7.90
N SER A 63 24.21 13.00 7.23
CA SER A 63 25.16 11.88 7.32
C SER A 63 25.08 10.99 6.10
N TYR A 64 26.24 10.58 5.55
CA TYR A 64 26.34 9.71 4.37
C TYR A 64 26.49 8.22 4.73
N TYR A 65 25.81 7.74 5.75
CA TYR A 65 25.93 6.35 6.20
C TYR A 65 24.91 5.46 5.50
N VAL A 66 25.32 4.80 4.40
CA VAL A 66 24.43 4.07 3.47
C VAL A 66 24.03 2.67 3.98
N VAL A 67 24.93 1.97 4.68
CA VAL A 67 24.72 0.56 5.10
C VAL A 67 23.41 0.36 5.89
N PRO A 68 23.06 1.17 6.90
CA PRO A 68 21.82 0.97 7.64
C PRO A 68 20.57 1.09 6.78
N VAL A 69 20.55 1.99 5.79
CA VAL A 69 19.38 2.11 4.91
C VAL A 69 19.24 0.92 3.97
N LEU A 70 20.34 0.31 3.53
CA LEU A 70 20.29 -0.92 2.73
C LEU A 70 19.77 -2.11 3.55
N LEU A 71 20.17 -2.23 4.82
CA LEU A 71 19.64 -3.24 5.73
C LEU A 71 18.14 -3.03 6.00
N LEU A 72 17.74 -1.77 6.21
CA LEU A 72 16.32 -1.43 6.35
C LEU A 72 15.53 -1.71 5.08
N LEU A 73 16.08 -1.40 3.90
CA LEU A 73 15.47 -1.68 2.61
C LEU A 73 15.25 -3.19 2.43
N LEU A 74 16.27 -4.00 2.72
CA LEU A 74 16.15 -5.46 2.68
C LEU A 74 15.02 -5.95 3.59
N ALA A 75 14.99 -5.48 4.84
CA ALA A 75 13.97 -5.85 5.80
C ALA A 75 12.56 -5.39 5.37
N ALA A 76 12.43 -4.15 4.92
CA ALA A 76 11.15 -3.57 4.49
C ALA A 76 10.60 -4.27 3.24
N LEU A 77 11.45 -4.57 2.26
CA LEU A 77 11.06 -5.33 1.06
C LEU A 77 10.65 -6.76 1.41
N ALA A 78 11.38 -7.42 2.30
CA ALA A 78 11.04 -8.76 2.75
C ALA A 78 9.70 -8.78 3.50
N LEU A 79 9.46 -7.85 4.43
CA LEU A 79 8.21 -7.72 5.17
C LEU A 79 7.02 -7.35 4.26
N PHE A 80 7.24 -6.44 3.31
CA PHE A 80 6.24 -6.07 2.32
C PHE A 80 5.83 -7.26 1.46
N TRP A 81 6.80 -8.02 0.99
CA TRP A 81 6.54 -9.23 0.20
C TRP A 81 5.85 -10.31 1.03
N LEU A 82 6.26 -10.49 2.29
CA LEU A 82 5.72 -11.44 3.25
C LEU A 82 4.19 -11.30 3.42
N ARG A 83 3.66 -10.11 3.26
CA ARG A 83 2.23 -9.82 3.38
C ARG A 83 1.38 -10.70 2.47
N THR A 84 1.74 -10.86 1.19
CA THR A 84 0.95 -11.61 0.20
C THR A 84 0.83 -13.09 0.54
N PRO A 85 1.94 -13.84 0.81
CA PRO A 85 1.84 -15.23 1.19
C PRO A 85 1.15 -15.43 2.55
N VAL A 86 1.31 -14.53 3.52
CA VAL A 86 0.58 -14.58 4.79
C VAL A 86 -0.92 -14.40 4.57
N GLU A 87 -1.35 -13.39 3.80
CA GLU A 87 -2.76 -13.19 3.46
C GLU A 87 -3.36 -14.39 2.69
N SER A 88 -2.56 -15.08 1.88
CA SER A 88 -3.00 -16.27 1.14
C SER A 88 -3.25 -17.48 2.06
N LEU A 89 -2.48 -17.63 3.14
CA LEU A 89 -2.71 -18.64 4.19
C LEU A 89 -3.90 -18.27 5.09
N LEU A 90 -4.01 -17.00 5.49
CA LEU A 90 -5.11 -16.49 6.33
C LEU A 90 -6.45 -16.44 5.57
N GLY A 91 -6.44 -16.62 4.25
CA GLY A 91 -7.62 -16.61 3.40
C GLY A 91 -8.24 -15.22 3.20
N THR A 92 -7.52 -14.13 3.51
CA THR A 92 -7.94 -12.74 3.27
C THR A 92 -7.56 -12.24 1.88
N SER A 93 -6.68 -12.97 1.17
CA SER A 93 -6.33 -12.73 -0.23
C SER A 93 -7.41 -13.25 -1.20
N ALA A 94 -7.49 -12.66 -2.40
CA ALA A 94 -8.36 -13.13 -3.47
C ALA A 94 -8.05 -14.59 -3.90
N LYS A 95 -6.81 -15.03 -3.75
CA LYS A 95 -6.40 -16.42 -3.97
C LYS A 95 -5.91 -17.03 -2.67
N ARG A 96 -6.43 -18.22 -2.33
CA ARG A 96 -6.10 -18.96 -1.11
C ARG A 96 -5.31 -20.20 -1.45
N ALA A 97 -4.36 -20.56 -0.59
CA ALA A 97 -3.64 -21.83 -0.67
C ALA A 97 -4.58 -22.99 -0.28
N GLN A 98 -4.95 -23.83 -1.23
CA GLN A 98 -5.94 -24.90 -1.06
C GLN A 98 -5.31 -26.28 -0.85
N THR A 99 -4.21 -26.56 -1.57
CA THR A 99 -3.54 -27.87 -1.52
C THR A 99 -2.42 -27.89 -0.49
N LYS A 100 -2.04 -29.08 0.00
CA LYS A 100 -0.89 -29.27 0.90
C LYS A 100 0.40 -28.73 0.28
N ASP A 101 0.62 -28.99 -1.02
CA ASP A 101 1.82 -28.54 -1.74
C ASP A 101 1.86 -27.00 -1.87
N GLU A 102 0.71 -26.35 -2.14
CA GLU A 102 0.62 -24.88 -2.17
C GLU A 102 0.94 -24.28 -0.80
N ARG A 103 0.38 -24.84 0.28
CA ARG A 103 0.66 -24.39 1.65
C ARG A 103 2.13 -24.57 2.02
N ARG A 104 2.75 -25.69 1.64
CA ARG A 104 4.17 -25.94 1.87
C ARG A 104 5.04 -24.94 1.11
N ALA A 105 4.77 -24.71 -0.17
CA ALA A 105 5.50 -23.73 -0.97
C ALA A 105 5.39 -22.30 -0.40
N VAL A 106 4.19 -21.91 0.01
CA VAL A 106 3.93 -20.60 0.65
C VAL A 106 4.66 -20.51 1.98
N ALA A 107 4.65 -21.57 2.81
CA ALA A 107 5.35 -21.61 4.10
C ALA A 107 6.88 -21.46 3.95
N ILE A 108 7.48 -22.10 2.94
CA ILE A 108 8.91 -21.96 2.65
C ILE A 108 9.26 -20.51 2.28
N VAL A 109 8.44 -19.88 1.45
CA VAL A 109 8.65 -18.46 1.08
C VAL A 109 8.49 -17.55 2.29
N ILE A 110 7.49 -17.79 3.14
CA ILE A 110 7.31 -17.05 4.40
C ILE A 110 8.55 -17.17 5.27
N ALA A 111 9.07 -18.40 5.46
CA ALA A 111 10.27 -18.63 6.27
C ALA A 111 11.48 -17.88 5.69
N GLY A 112 11.73 -17.98 4.39
CA GLY A 112 12.84 -17.27 3.73
C GLY A 112 12.75 -15.74 3.86
N LEU A 113 11.55 -15.18 3.66
CA LEU A 113 11.34 -13.73 3.81
C LEU A 113 11.43 -13.29 5.28
N ALA A 114 10.96 -14.11 6.21
CA ALA A 114 11.09 -13.83 7.65
C ALA A 114 12.57 -13.83 8.09
N VAL A 115 13.37 -14.78 7.58
CA VAL A 115 14.83 -14.81 7.81
C VAL A 115 15.50 -13.57 7.23
N ALA A 116 15.19 -13.19 5.98
CA ALA A 116 15.75 -11.99 5.36
C ALA A 116 15.40 -10.71 6.14
N ALA A 117 14.14 -10.57 6.56
CA ALA A 117 13.70 -9.47 7.41
C ALA A 117 14.40 -9.48 8.77
N GLY A 118 14.52 -10.66 9.39
CA GLY A 118 15.20 -10.86 10.67
C GLY A 118 16.67 -10.51 10.61
N LEU A 119 17.39 -10.89 9.55
CA LEU A 119 18.79 -10.51 9.34
C LEU A 119 18.95 -9.00 9.19
N GLY A 120 18.11 -8.35 8.36
CA GLY A 120 18.17 -6.91 8.18
C GLY A 120 17.88 -6.13 9.47
N LEU A 121 16.76 -6.43 10.15
CA LEU A 121 16.38 -5.78 11.40
C LEU A 121 17.33 -6.14 12.55
N GLY A 122 17.72 -7.41 12.68
CA GLY A 122 18.64 -7.89 13.72
C GLY A 122 19.98 -7.18 13.64
N SER A 123 20.52 -7.00 12.43
CA SER A 123 21.76 -6.25 12.23
C SER A 123 21.64 -4.79 12.64
N LEU A 124 20.49 -4.14 12.35
CA LEU A 124 20.22 -2.76 12.77
C LEU A 124 20.08 -2.63 14.30
N LEU A 125 19.39 -3.58 14.92
CA LEU A 125 19.22 -3.63 16.38
C LEU A 125 20.57 -3.87 17.08
N TRP A 126 21.38 -4.77 16.54
CA TRP A 126 22.74 -5.02 17.03
C TRP A 126 23.63 -3.77 16.92
N ALA A 127 23.47 -2.99 15.87
CA ALA A 127 24.17 -1.71 15.69
C ALA A 127 23.64 -0.58 16.59
N GLY A 128 22.79 -0.88 17.58
CA GLY A 128 22.29 0.09 18.56
C GLY A 128 21.14 0.98 18.08
N ARG A 129 20.55 0.68 16.92
CA ARG A 129 19.41 1.44 16.38
C ARG A 129 18.07 0.94 16.96
N ASN A 130 17.91 0.96 18.29
CA ASN A 130 16.82 0.26 18.97
C ASN A 130 15.50 1.03 19.11
N PRO A 131 15.40 2.22 19.76
CA PRO A 131 14.09 2.69 20.24
C PRO A 131 13.10 3.00 19.12
N ALA A 132 13.53 3.76 18.12
CA ALA A 132 12.63 4.20 17.05
C ALA A 132 12.32 3.10 16.03
N LEU A 133 13.19 2.09 15.85
CA LEU A 133 12.87 0.92 15.05
C LEU A 133 11.77 0.08 15.68
N TRP A 134 11.74 -0.05 17.03
CA TRP A 134 10.62 -0.69 17.72
C TRP A 134 9.32 0.07 17.51
N LEU A 135 9.36 1.41 17.63
CA LEU A 135 8.17 2.25 17.40
C LEU A 135 7.64 2.12 15.98
N THR A 136 8.49 2.32 14.98
CA THR A 136 8.08 2.26 13.56
C THR A 136 7.71 0.83 13.14
N GLY A 137 8.39 -0.19 13.66
CA GLY A 137 8.07 -1.59 13.46
C GLY A 137 6.72 -1.96 14.09
N ALA A 138 6.48 -1.55 15.34
CA ALA A 138 5.19 -1.77 16.01
C ALA A 138 4.03 -1.09 15.26
N ALA A 139 4.23 0.14 14.78
CA ALA A 139 3.25 0.85 13.95
C ALA A 139 2.95 0.08 12.65
N ALA A 140 3.97 -0.46 11.98
CA ALA A 140 3.81 -1.26 10.76
C ALA A 140 3.04 -2.57 11.04
N VAL A 141 3.37 -3.28 12.12
CA VAL A 141 2.67 -4.51 12.53
C VAL A 141 1.22 -4.22 12.91
N ALA A 142 0.97 -3.18 13.72
CA ALA A 142 -0.37 -2.78 14.11
C ALA A 142 -1.22 -2.36 12.89
N ALA A 143 -0.63 -1.60 11.96
CA ALA A 143 -1.29 -1.22 10.72
C ALA A 143 -1.62 -2.44 9.84
N PHE A 144 -0.71 -3.40 9.74
CA PHE A 144 -0.96 -4.65 9.00
C PHE A 144 -2.08 -5.48 9.66
N ALA A 145 -2.03 -5.67 10.98
CA ALA A 145 -3.06 -6.38 11.72
C ALA A 145 -4.43 -5.70 11.57
N GLY A 146 -4.50 -4.38 11.73
CA GLY A 146 -5.71 -3.59 11.51
C GLY A 146 -6.23 -3.71 10.08
N GLN A 147 -5.34 -3.69 9.08
CA GLN A 147 -5.70 -3.88 7.69
C GLN A 147 -6.31 -5.27 7.42
N VAL A 148 -5.71 -6.34 7.97
CA VAL A 148 -6.23 -7.71 7.85
C VAL A 148 -7.59 -7.82 8.52
N PHE A 149 -7.75 -7.24 9.72
CA PHE A 149 -9.01 -7.20 10.44
C PHE A 149 -10.10 -6.49 9.64
N LEU A 150 -9.82 -5.28 9.14
CA LEU A 150 -10.76 -4.50 8.34
C LEU A 150 -11.15 -5.22 7.03
N LYS A 151 -10.22 -5.93 6.39
CA LYS A 151 -10.53 -6.76 5.22
C LYS A 151 -11.54 -7.87 5.52
N LYS A 152 -11.52 -8.45 6.74
CA LYS A 152 -12.48 -9.47 7.17
C LYS A 152 -13.89 -8.91 7.38
N LEU A 153 -14.02 -7.62 7.74
CA LEU A 153 -15.31 -6.93 7.93
C LEU A 153 -16.04 -6.65 6.60
N GLY A 154 -15.40 -6.84 5.45
CA GLY A 154 -16.04 -6.83 4.15
C GLY A 154 -15.78 -5.59 3.28
N ARG A 155 -16.67 -5.38 2.28
CA ARG A 155 -16.43 -4.37 1.23
C ARG A 155 -16.52 -2.92 1.71
N ARG A 156 -17.33 -2.65 2.74
CA ARG A 156 -17.54 -1.28 3.26
C ARG A 156 -16.27 -0.69 3.87
N THR A 157 -15.43 -1.52 4.46
CA THR A 157 -14.19 -1.11 5.14
C THR A 157 -12.96 -1.12 4.23
N ARG A 158 -13.14 -1.39 2.94
CA ARG A 158 -12.02 -1.53 2.00
C ARG A 158 -11.14 -0.28 1.89
N MET A 159 -11.78 0.91 1.83
CA MET A 159 -11.03 2.18 1.79
C MET A 159 -10.27 2.43 3.09
N LEU A 160 -10.95 2.24 4.23
CA LEU A 160 -10.34 2.37 5.56
C LEU A 160 -9.18 1.38 5.74
N SER A 161 -9.35 0.13 5.28
CA SER A 161 -8.28 -0.88 5.27
C SER A 161 -7.05 -0.40 4.47
N GLY A 162 -7.26 0.25 3.32
CA GLY A 162 -6.19 0.86 2.54
C GLY A 162 -5.48 1.97 3.31
N MET A 163 -6.24 2.89 3.91
CA MET A 163 -5.69 3.99 4.70
C MET A 163 -4.90 3.51 5.93
N VAL A 164 -5.41 2.52 6.67
CA VAL A 164 -4.67 1.93 7.79
C VAL A 164 -3.38 1.28 7.31
N GLY A 165 -3.41 0.58 6.16
CA GLY A 165 -2.20 0.01 5.57
C GLY A 165 -1.13 1.05 5.21
N THR A 166 -1.53 2.27 4.82
CA THR A 166 -0.55 3.34 4.50
C THR A 166 0.21 3.84 5.72
N ILE A 167 -0.38 3.80 6.92
CA ILE A 167 0.33 4.17 8.16
C ILE A 167 1.58 3.31 8.32
N GLY A 168 1.44 2.00 8.13
CA GLY A 168 2.57 1.06 8.22
C GLY A 168 3.58 1.23 7.10
N LEU A 169 3.13 1.43 5.86
CA LEU A 169 4.04 1.59 4.72
C LEU A 169 4.85 2.89 4.80
N THR A 170 4.20 3.99 5.19
CA THR A 170 4.86 5.30 5.31
C THR A 170 5.80 5.39 6.52
N ALA A 171 5.67 4.50 7.51
CA ALA A 171 6.61 4.39 8.62
C ALA A 171 8.05 4.06 8.16
N SER A 172 8.22 3.56 6.93
CA SER A 172 9.53 3.39 6.29
C SER A 172 10.32 4.70 6.15
N GLY A 173 9.64 5.84 6.04
CA GLY A 173 10.26 7.16 5.93
C GLY A 173 11.01 7.58 7.20
N PRO A 174 10.35 7.75 8.35
CA PRO A 174 11.01 8.06 9.60
C PRO A 174 11.99 6.97 10.02
N ALA A 175 11.74 5.69 9.70
CA ALA A 175 12.70 4.61 9.95
C ALA A 175 14.00 4.81 9.16
N ALA A 176 13.90 5.15 7.86
CA ALA A 176 15.06 5.42 7.02
C ALA A 176 15.87 6.63 7.52
N TYR A 177 15.20 7.71 7.89
CA TYR A 177 15.86 8.86 8.51
C TYR A 177 16.60 8.46 9.80
N TYR A 178 15.91 7.72 10.68
CA TYR A 178 16.48 7.31 11.96
C TYR A 178 17.69 6.39 11.85
N VAL A 179 17.65 5.38 10.97
CA VAL A 179 18.77 4.43 10.87
C VAL A 179 20.06 5.09 10.35
N ILE A 180 19.95 6.17 9.59
CA ILE A 180 21.08 6.95 9.10
C ILE A 180 21.59 7.91 10.18
N THR A 181 20.69 8.73 10.75
CA THR A 181 21.08 9.83 11.65
C THR A 181 21.20 9.43 13.12
N GLY A 182 20.54 8.35 13.53
CA GLY A 182 20.38 7.97 14.94
C GLY A 182 19.42 8.84 15.73
N LYS A 183 18.77 9.83 15.10
CA LYS A 183 17.89 10.80 15.75
C LYS A 183 16.43 10.54 15.38
N PHE A 184 15.54 10.49 16.37
CA PHE A 184 14.09 10.40 16.16
C PHE A 184 13.41 11.59 16.84
N GLY A 185 13.40 12.72 16.16
CA GLY A 185 12.84 13.98 16.64
C GLY A 185 11.76 14.54 15.71
N ALA A 186 11.56 15.84 15.76
CA ALA A 186 10.55 16.55 14.96
C ALA A 186 10.66 16.26 13.45
N THR A 187 11.90 16.22 12.91
CA THR A 187 12.13 15.90 11.49
C THR A 187 11.57 14.52 11.11
N ALA A 188 11.79 13.49 11.92
CA ALA A 188 11.26 12.15 11.66
C ALA A 188 9.71 12.15 11.63
N TRP A 189 9.07 12.86 12.55
CA TRP A 189 7.62 13.02 12.57
C TRP A 189 7.10 13.80 11.36
N ILE A 190 7.77 14.88 10.98
CA ILE A 190 7.41 15.66 9.76
C ILE A 190 7.50 14.77 8.53
N ILE A 191 8.56 13.99 8.38
CA ILE A 191 8.71 13.04 7.27
C ILE A 191 7.55 12.04 7.26
N TRP A 192 7.19 11.48 8.42
CA TRP A 192 6.11 10.49 8.49
C TRP A 192 4.76 11.11 8.13
N ILE A 193 4.40 12.22 8.78
CA ILE A 193 3.13 12.90 8.59
C ILE A 193 3.00 13.38 7.14
N ALA A 194 4.03 13.97 6.56
CA ALA A 194 4.01 14.44 5.18
C ALA A 194 3.79 13.29 4.18
N ASN A 195 4.50 12.17 4.36
CA ASN A 195 4.31 11.00 3.51
C ASN A 195 2.94 10.33 3.72
N LEU A 196 2.39 10.38 4.95
CA LEU A 196 1.05 9.87 5.24
C LEU A 196 -0.04 10.71 4.56
N ILE A 197 0.09 12.04 4.61
CA ILE A 197 -0.81 12.97 3.91
C ILE A 197 -0.72 12.73 2.40
N PHE A 198 0.50 12.65 1.84
CA PHE A 198 0.72 12.35 0.43
C PHE A 198 0.05 11.04 0.01
N ALA A 199 0.30 9.95 0.75
CA ALA A 199 -0.25 8.62 0.45
C ALA A 199 -1.78 8.58 0.59
N GLY A 200 -2.33 9.25 1.60
CA GLY A 200 -3.77 9.39 1.81
C GLY A 200 -4.45 10.13 0.66
N ASP A 201 -3.87 11.24 0.21
CA ASP A 201 -4.34 11.98 -0.97
C ASP A 201 -4.30 11.12 -2.23
N GLN A 202 -3.21 10.42 -2.47
CA GLN A 202 -3.04 9.55 -3.65
C GLN A 202 -4.11 8.46 -3.70
N ILE A 203 -4.38 7.78 -2.58
CA ILE A 203 -5.43 6.76 -2.51
C ILE A 203 -6.80 7.38 -2.78
N HIS A 204 -7.08 8.52 -2.16
CA HIS A 204 -8.38 9.19 -2.30
C HIS A 204 -8.59 9.69 -3.73
N TYR A 205 -7.55 10.25 -4.36
CA TYR A 205 -7.58 10.67 -5.77
C TYR A 205 -7.84 9.50 -6.73
N VAL A 206 -7.15 8.38 -6.54
CA VAL A 206 -7.39 7.17 -7.35
C VAL A 206 -8.83 6.69 -7.21
N GLN A 207 -9.39 6.69 -6.00
CA GLN A 207 -10.79 6.35 -5.78
C GLN A 207 -11.73 7.35 -6.46
N LEU A 208 -11.46 8.64 -6.35
CA LEU A 208 -12.22 9.68 -7.06
C LEU A 208 -12.23 9.40 -8.57
N ARG A 209 -11.06 9.15 -9.18
CA ARG A 209 -10.91 8.84 -10.62
C ARG A 209 -11.74 7.62 -11.03
N ILE A 210 -11.72 6.55 -10.24
CA ILE A 210 -12.49 5.33 -10.51
C ILE A 210 -13.99 5.61 -10.50
N HIS A 211 -14.48 6.40 -9.54
CA HIS A 211 -15.92 6.62 -9.37
C HIS A 211 -16.49 7.73 -10.23
N THR A 212 -15.66 8.63 -10.76
CA THR A 212 -16.11 9.82 -11.47
C THR A 212 -15.60 9.94 -12.92
N ALA A 213 -14.88 8.93 -13.43
CA ALA A 213 -14.26 8.96 -14.77
C ALA A 213 -15.23 9.30 -15.91
N ARG A 214 -16.51 8.87 -15.79
CA ARG A 214 -17.55 9.06 -16.81
C ARG A 214 -18.51 10.23 -16.50
N ILE A 215 -18.30 10.92 -15.37
CA ILE A 215 -19.20 12.02 -14.96
C ILE A 215 -18.82 13.28 -15.72
N GLU A 216 -19.80 13.93 -16.31
CA GLU A 216 -19.65 15.21 -17.01
C GLU A 216 -20.03 16.39 -16.12
N GLY A 217 -19.32 17.49 -16.33
CA GLY A 217 -19.59 18.77 -15.66
C GLY A 217 -18.97 18.89 -14.26
N PHE A 218 -18.46 20.08 -13.99
CA PHE A 218 -17.79 20.45 -12.72
C PHE A 218 -18.67 20.16 -11.49
N ARG A 219 -19.93 20.65 -11.50
CA ARG A 219 -20.87 20.51 -10.35
C ARG A 219 -21.16 19.04 -10.03
N ALA A 220 -21.35 18.21 -11.05
CA ALA A 220 -21.67 16.80 -10.86
C ALA A 220 -20.46 16.03 -10.30
N LYS A 221 -19.25 16.30 -10.82
CA LYS A 221 -17.99 15.75 -10.28
C LYS A 221 -17.78 16.19 -8.84
N LEU A 222 -17.95 17.49 -8.54
CA LEU A 222 -17.77 18.03 -7.20
C LEU A 222 -18.77 17.42 -6.21
N LYS A 223 -20.04 17.29 -6.59
CA LYS A 223 -21.06 16.63 -5.76
C LYS A 223 -20.68 15.18 -5.44
N ARG A 224 -20.14 14.44 -6.41
CA ARG A 224 -19.74 13.04 -6.21
C ARG A 224 -18.39 12.92 -5.47
N GLY A 225 -17.48 13.87 -5.69
CA GLY A 225 -16.13 13.90 -5.11
C GLY A 225 -15.96 14.89 -3.96
N TRP A 226 -17.05 15.33 -3.32
CA TRP A 226 -16.99 16.37 -2.29
C TRP A 226 -16.05 16.03 -1.13
N THR A 227 -15.98 14.74 -0.74
CA THR A 227 -15.07 14.28 0.32
C THR A 227 -13.61 14.48 -0.05
N PHE A 228 -13.25 14.26 -1.32
CA PHE A 228 -11.92 14.54 -1.83
C PHE A 228 -11.65 16.06 -1.85
N ALA A 229 -12.58 16.85 -2.34
CA ALA A 229 -12.46 18.32 -2.35
C ALA A 229 -12.30 18.89 -0.93
N ALA A 230 -13.07 18.39 0.03
CA ALA A 230 -12.92 18.72 1.44
C ALA A 230 -11.53 18.34 1.98
N GLY A 231 -11.02 17.15 1.63
CA GLY A 231 -9.66 16.72 1.97
C GLY A 231 -8.59 17.65 1.41
N GLN A 232 -8.73 18.09 0.14
CA GLN A 232 -7.83 19.09 -0.47
C GLN A 232 -7.84 20.41 0.28
N LEU A 233 -9.04 20.89 0.67
CA LEU A 233 -9.18 22.11 1.45
C LEU A 233 -8.52 21.97 2.83
N VAL A 234 -8.80 20.88 3.55
CA VAL A 234 -8.18 20.60 4.86
C VAL A 234 -6.67 20.54 4.73
N MET A 235 -6.14 19.84 3.71
CA MET A 235 -4.69 19.77 3.47
C MET A 235 -4.11 21.17 3.23
N THR A 236 -4.75 21.99 2.39
CA THR A 236 -4.30 23.38 2.12
C THR A 236 -4.26 24.20 3.40
N VAL A 237 -5.36 24.19 4.18
CA VAL A 237 -5.45 24.93 5.43
C VAL A 237 -4.40 24.46 6.44
N THR A 238 -4.24 23.14 6.60
CA THR A 238 -3.25 22.57 7.53
C THR A 238 -1.83 22.96 7.15
N LEU A 239 -1.45 22.85 5.87
CA LEU A 239 -0.12 23.24 5.40
C LEU A 239 0.12 24.74 5.58
N THR A 240 -0.88 25.57 5.29
CA THR A 240 -0.79 27.03 5.48
C THR A 240 -0.59 27.38 6.95
N ILE A 241 -1.41 26.80 7.85
CA ILE A 241 -1.29 27.04 9.30
C ILE A 241 0.08 26.55 9.81
N ALA A 242 0.51 25.34 9.43
CA ALA A 242 1.81 24.79 9.84
C ALA A 242 2.97 25.69 9.39
N CYS A 243 2.87 26.27 8.19
CA CYS A 243 3.85 27.21 7.68
C CYS A 243 3.83 28.55 8.47
N LEU A 244 2.63 29.12 8.72
CA LEU A 244 2.49 30.37 9.47
C LEU A 244 2.97 30.26 10.92
N LEU A 245 2.78 29.10 11.53
CA LEU A 245 3.26 28.79 12.89
C LEU A 245 4.75 28.42 12.92
N GLY A 246 5.45 28.41 11.79
CA GLY A 246 6.86 28.02 11.71
C GLY A 246 7.14 26.54 12.02
N LEU A 247 6.10 25.69 12.03
CA LEU A 247 6.26 24.24 12.27
C LEU A 247 6.94 23.51 11.11
N ILE A 248 6.78 24.02 9.89
CA ILE A 248 7.42 23.52 8.68
C ILE A 248 7.97 24.67 7.85
N PRO A 249 9.10 24.51 7.14
CA PRO A 249 9.57 25.50 6.17
C PRO A 249 8.54 25.74 5.06
N ALA A 250 8.38 26.97 4.60
CA ALA A 250 7.45 27.31 3.52
C ALA A 250 7.68 26.47 2.25
N ILE A 251 8.95 26.20 1.93
CA ILE A 251 9.34 25.34 0.79
C ILE A 251 8.82 23.91 0.92
N THR A 252 8.60 23.39 2.14
CA THR A 252 7.99 22.07 2.37
C THR A 252 6.54 22.04 1.88
N SER A 253 5.81 23.14 2.02
CA SER A 253 4.44 23.27 1.51
C SER A 253 4.41 23.20 -0.02
N ILE A 254 5.45 23.69 -0.70
CA ILE A 254 5.58 23.61 -2.17
C ILE A 254 5.63 22.15 -2.65
N ALA A 255 6.16 21.24 -1.85
CA ALA A 255 6.18 19.81 -2.22
C ALA A 255 4.78 19.22 -2.44
N PHE A 256 3.76 19.80 -1.82
CA PHE A 256 2.35 19.38 -1.98
C PHE A 256 1.64 20.08 -3.14
N SER A 257 2.22 21.13 -3.71
CA SER A 257 1.58 21.89 -4.79
C SER A 257 1.18 21.05 -6.01
N PRO A 258 1.95 20.04 -6.48
CA PRO A 258 1.54 19.19 -7.59
C PRO A 258 0.28 18.38 -7.28
N LEU A 259 0.09 17.94 -6.02
CA LEU A 259 -1.08 17.18 -5.59
C LEU A 259 -2.32 18.07 -5.56
N LEU A 260 -2.19 19.26 -4.97
CA LEU A 260 -3.27 20.26 -4.91
C LEU A 260 -3.70 20.67 -6.32
N PHE A 261 -2.74 21.01 -7.18
CA PHE A 261 -3.02 21.38 -8.57
C PHE A 261 -3.73 20.24 -9.30
N ARG A 262 -3.20 19.01 -9.25
CA ARG A 262 -3.80 17.83 -9.86
C ARG A 262 -5.23 17.61 -9.36
N GLY A 263 -5.42 17.70 -8.04
CA GLY A 263 -6.71 17.46 -7.39
C GLY A 263 -7.79 18.41 -7.87
N TRP A 264 -7.52 19.72 -7.85
CA TRP A 264 -8.46 20.73 -8.30
C TRP A 264 -8.64 20.73 -9.82
N PHE A 265 -7.55 20.55 -10.59
CA PHE A 265 -7.61 20.50 -12.05
C PHE A 265 -8.49 19.36 -12.55
N TYR A 266 -8.53 18.24 -11.83
CA TYR A 266 -9.38 17.10 -12.20
C TYR A 266 -10.87 17.46 -12.28
N PHE A 267 -11.37 18.33 -11.44
CA PHE A 267 -12.79 18.71 -11.45
C PHE A 267 -13.19 19.47 -12.70
N VAL A 268 -12.27 20.21 -13.31
CA VAL A 268 -12.51 20.98 -14.55
C VAL A 268 -12.17 20.20 -15.82
N GLN A 269 -11.46 19.08 -15.72
CA GLN A 269 -11.13 18.23 -16.88
C GLN A 269 -12.38 17.65 -17.53
N LYS A 270 -12.32 17.42 -18.84
CA LYS A 270 -13.34 16.65 -19.55
C LYS A 270 -13.32 15.18 -19.11
N PRO A 271 -14.49 14.46 -19.19
CA PRO A 271 -14.52 13.04 -18.94
C PRO A 271 -13.58 12.31 -19.90
N ALA A 272 -12.83 11.37 -19.37
CA ALA A 272 -11.94 10.54 -20.17
C ALA A 272 -11.98 9.08 -19.69
N PRO A 273 -11.83 8.10 -20.58
CA PRO A 273 -11.76 6.69 -20.20
C PRO A 273 -10.64 6.46 -19.19
N LEU A 274 -10.93 5.69 -18.15
CA LEU A 274 -9.95 5.34 -17.13
C LEU A 274 -8.99 4.28 -17.67
N VAL A 275 -7.76 4.69 -17.98
CA VAL A 275 -6.66 3.77 -18.31
C VAL A 275 -5.81 3.58 -17.05
N VAL A 276 -6.00 2.43 -16.37
CA VAL A 276 -5.38 2.14 -15.07
C VAL A 276 -3.86 2.24 -15.12
N ARG A 277 -3.24 1.76 -16.21
CA ARG A 277 -1.78 1.83 -16.39
C ARG A 277 -1.27 3.27 -16.47
N LYS A 278 -1.98 4.13 -17.22
CA LYS A 278 -1.63 5.56 -17.31
C LYS A 278 -1.77 6.24 -15.95
N LEU A 279 -2.89 5.98 -15.25
CA LEU A 279 -3.09 6.51 -13.90
C LEU A 279 -1.94 6.11 -12.96
N GLY A 280 -1.47 4.86 -13.03
CA GLY A 280 -0.35 4.39 -12.20
C GLY A 280 0.96 5.13 -12.49
N TRP A 281 1.25 5.42 -13.76
CA TRP A 281 2.45 6.19 -14.14
C TRP A 281 2.33 7.66 -13.74
N ASP A 282 1.15 8.27 -13.91
CA ASP A 282 0.89 9.65 -13.50
C ASP A 282 1.08 9.78 -11.97
N GLU A 283 0.58 8.82 -11.19
CA GLU A 283 0.75 8.80 -9.73
C GLU A 283 2.22 8.61 -9.32
N LEU A 284 2.96 7.76 -10.01
CA LEU A 284 4.40 7.59 -9.75
C LEU A 284 5.18 8.86 -10.05
N SER A 285 4.84 9.56 -11.14
CA SER A 285 5.48 10.84 -11.48
C SER A 285 5.24 11.89 -10.40
N HIS A 286 4.01 12.03 -9.89
CA HIS A 286 3.70 12.92 -8.78
C HIS A 286 4.45 12.54 -7.50
N ALA A 287 4.62 11.24 -7.24
CA ALA A 287 5.38 10.75 -6.10
C ALA A 287 6.88 11.10 -6.19
N ILE A 288 7.46 10.99 -7.37
CA ILE A 288 8.86 11.39 -7.61
C ILE A 288 9.02 12.91 -7.43
N VAL A 289 8.12 13.71 -8.01
CA VAL A 289 8.15 15.16 -7.87
C VAL A 289 8.01 15.57 -6.41
N PHE A 290 7.05 15.00 -5.68
CA PHE A 290 6.90 15.22 -4.24
C PHE A 290 8.18 14.90 -3.48
N CYS A 291 8.78 13.72 -3.74
CA CYS A 291 10.00 13.27 -3.06
C CYS A 291 11.16 14.28 -3.29
N VAL A 292 11.39 14.68 -4.54
CA VAL A 292 12.46 15.64 -4.89
C VAL A 292 12.23 16.99 -4.20
N LEU A 293 11.03 17.55 -4.31
CA LEU A 293 10.70 18.85 -3.71
C LEU A 293 10.80 18.79 -2.19
N PHE A 294 10.30 17.70 -1.58
CA PHE A 294 10.35 17.53 -0.13
C PHE A 294 11.78 17.42 0.39
N ILE A 295 12.64 16.60 -0.24
CA ILE A 295 14.06 16.49 0.13
C ILE A 295 14.77 17.83 -0.03
N SER A 296 14.47 18.56 -1.10
CA SER A 296 15.06 19.88 -1.34
C SER A 296 14.67 20.92 -0.27
N ALA A 297 13.48 20.76 0.32
CA ALA A 297 12.99 21.64 1.39
C ALA A 297 13.82 21.55 2.69
N PHE A 298 14.47 20.41 2.92
CA PHE A 298 15.35 20.17 4.06
C PHE A 298 16.83 20.42 3.74
N ALA A 299 17.11 21.26 2.75
CA ALA A 299 18.49 21.70 2.52
C ALA A 299 19.06 22.31 3.81
N PRO A 300 20.33 22.02 4.20
CA PRO A 300 20.95 22.66 5.36
C PRO A 300 20.88 24.17 5.17
N ALA A 301 20.39 24.87 6.18
CA ALA A 301 20.57 26.32 6.24
C ALA A 301 22.09 26.56 6.23
N LYS A 302 22.57 27.28 5.21
CA LYS A 302 23.97 27.68 5.11
C LYS A 302 24.33 28.60 6.24
#